data_891f7b2f0a5dbbc749baafd720faadb9
#
_entry.id   891f7b2f0a5dbbc749baafd720faadb9
#
_cell.length_a   1.000
_cell.length_b   1.000
_cell.length_c   1.000
_cell.angle_alpha   90.00
_cell.angle_beta   90.00
_cell.angle_gamma   90.00
#
_symmetry.space_group_name_H-M   'P 1'
#
loop_
_entity.id
_entity.type
_entity.pdbx_description
1 polymer ?
#
loop_
_entity_poly.entity_id
_entity_poly.type
_entity_poly.pdbx_seq_one_letter_code
_entity_poly.pdbx_strand_id
1 'polypeptide(L)'
;EREAINSKYPLKPKNDDYFNAIKKINGFLGCATYVSDSKYEGKSFNNKVLYSTTGTLDSDYAVMVENHLNKYEELFRAYPNHTFLFEIVDVNDPHIISEVEGEYLLACRDVESGKLINQNRLRLIISDWTERNYSLYGQIKLPEVWEHLSFKELKEMNKVAKHEGFVLYDESYSEIIFKLKTPYYLITKFLGRNKKLEAMIKELKKKKADSAFIQKYSIDEEFFPLIDYLSDHIDEVIALDQQGRIEFIRNYLTELYDTM
;
A
#
# COMPACT_ATOMS: atom_id res chain seq x y z
N GLU A 1 -3.59 8.50 8.21
CA GLU A 1 -4.55 7.57 7.57
C GLU A 1 -5.53 6.95 8.58
N ARG A 2 -5.09 6.49 9.76
CA ARG A 2 -5.96 5.92 10.79
C ARG A 2 -7.03 6.91 11.29
N GLU A 3 -6.69 8.15 11.56
CA GLU A 3 -7.64 9.13 12.11
C GLU A 3 -8.72 9.54 11.11
N ALA A 4 -8.37 9.72 9.83
CA ALA A 4 -9.33 10.08 8.80
C ALA A 4 -10.29 8.90 8.48
N ILE A 5 -9.79 7.67 8.52
CA ILE A 5 -10.60 6.46 8.38
C ILE A 5 -11.45 6.25 9.64
N ASN A 6 -10.91 6.50 10.83
CA ASN A 6 -11.61 6.38 12.10
C ASN A 6 -12.81 7.32 12.27
N SER A 7 -12.78 8.47 11.63
CA SER A 7 -13.90 9.42 11.72
C SER A 7 -15.12 8.96 10.91
N LYS A 8 -14.93 8.13 9.88
CA LYS A 8 -15.99 7.68 8.98
C LYS A 8 -16.44 6.23 9.23
N TYR A 9 -15.52 5.37 9.65
CA TYR A 9 -15.78 3.96 9.93
C TYR A 9 -15.27 3.58 11.31
N PRO A 10 -16.09 2.94 12.15
CA PRO A 10 -15.62 2.42 13.43
C PRO A 10 -14.52 1.38 13.16
N LEU A 11 -13.33 1.60 13.73
CA LEU A 11 -12.13 0.78 13.51
C LEU A 11 -12.17 -0.60 14.18
N LYS A 12 -13.33 -1.13 14.42
CA LYS A 12 -13.49 -2.49 14.94
C LYS A 12 -14.51 -3.24 14.09
N PRO A 13 -14.10 -3.71 12.89
CA PRO A 13 -14.96 -4.57 12.12
C PRO A 13 -15.28 -5.82 12.94
N LYS A 14 -16.52 -6.25 12.91
CA LYS A 14 -16.96 -7.49 13.53
C LYS A 14 -16.57 -8.67 12.66
N ASN A 15 -16.46 -9.84 13.24
CA ASN A 15 -16.09 -11.06 12.50
C ASN A 15 -17.05 -11.40 11.35
N ASP A 16 -18.28 -10.96 11.44
CA ASP A 16 -19.38 -11.15 10.48
C ASP A 16 -19.62 -9.94 9.56
N ASP A 17 -18.79 -8.90 9.63
CA ASP A 17 -18.78 -7.84 8.61
C ASP A 17 -18.11 -8.35 7.34
N TYR A 18 -18.69 -8.03 6.17
CA TYR A 18 -18.22 -8.50 4.87
C TYR A 18 -17.51 -7.41 4.09
N PHE A 19 -16.49 -7.82 3.34
CA PHE A 19 -15.65 -6.94 2.54
C PHE A 19 -15.29 -7.59 1.22
N ASN A 20 -14.97 -6.75 0.23
CA ASN A 20 -14.21 -7.15 -0.93
C ASN A 20 -12.75 -6.80 -0.71
N ALA A 21 -11.85 -7.75 -0.90
CA ALA A 21 -10.43 -7.59 -0.68
C ALA A 21 -9.66 -7.58 -2.00
N ILE A 22 -8.76 -6.63 -2.16
CA ILE A 22 -7.84 -6.55 -3.29
C ILE A 22 -6.42 -6.74 -2.75
N LYS A 23 -5.63 -7.60 -3.40
CA LYS A 23 -4.23 -7.80 -3.04
C LYS A 23 -3.50 -6.45 -3.06
N LYS A 24 -2.85 -6.12 -1.95
CA LYS A 24 -1.97 -4.97 -1.89
C LYS A 24 -0.63 -5.33 -2.51
N ILE A 25 -0.36 -4.75 -3.67
CA ILE A 25 0.91 -4.91 -4.39
C ILE A 25 1.98 -4.07 -3.69
N ASN A 26 3.21 -4.55 -3.66
CA ASN A 26 4.36 -3.89 -3.04
C ASN A 26 5.28 -3.32 -4.12
N GLY A 27 5.09 -2.06 -4.45
CA GLY A 27 5.82 -1.28 -5.44
C GLY A 27 5.80 0.20 -5.07
N PHE A 28 5.92 1.07 -6.05
CA PHE A 28 5.74 2.51 -5.86
C PHE A 28 4.55 3.03 -6.67
N LEU A 29 3.86 4.04 -6.11
CA LEU A 29 2.67 4.61 -6.72
C LEU A 29 3.03 5.55 -7.87
N GLY A 30 2.54 5.24 -9.07
CA GLY A 30 2.57 6.08 -10.24
C GLY A 30 1.18 6.56 -10.64
N CYS A 31 1.08 7.81 -11.08
CA CYS A 31 -0.15 8.43 -11.53
C CYS A 31 0.00 8.92 -12.98
N ALA A 32 -1.06 8.75 -13.76
CA ALA A 32 -1.15 9.30 -15.11
C ALA A 32 -2.48 10.03 -15.29
N THR A 33 -2.41 11.31 -15.75
CA THR A 33 -3.58 12.18 -15.94
C THR A 33 -3.47 12.88 -17.27
N TYR A 34 -4.45 12.72 -18.17
CA TYR A 34 -4.51 13.54 -19.38
C TYR A 34 -5.15 14.89 -19.08
N VAL A 35 -4.47 15.94 -19.51
CA VAL A 35 -4.90 17.33 -19.36
C VAL A 35 -5.08 17.95 -20.75
N SER A 36 -6.31 18.31 -21.09
CA SER A 36 -6.60 18.90 -22.40
C SER A 36 -6.07 20.32 -22.52
N ASP A 37 -6.44 21.21 -21.60
CA ASP A 37 -5.95 22.59 -21.50
C ASP A 37 -6.07 23.06 -20.04
N SER A 38 -4.94 23.29 -19.39
CA SER A 38 -4.94 23.87 -18.05
C SER A 38 -3.74 24.77 -17.84
N LYS A 39 -3.90 25.72 -16.90
CA LYS A 39 -2.80 26.55 -16.38
C LYS A 39 -2.70 26.31 -14.88
N TYR A 40 -1.52 25.94 -14.43
CA TYR A 40 -1.22 25.82 -13.03
C TYR A 40 0.09 26.51 -12.70
N GLU A 41 0.12 27.39 -11.73
CA GLU A 41 1.31 28.17 -11.31
C GLU A 41 2.07 28.81 -12.47
N GLY A 42 1.36 29.38 -13.45
CA GLY A 42 1.94 30.02 -14.62
C GLY A 42 2.46 29.09 -15.71
N LYS A 43 2.42 27.77 -15.50
CA LYS A 43 2.73 26.76 -16.52
C LYS A 43 1.46 26.38 -17.27
N SER A 44 1.55 26.32 -18.61
CA SER A 44 0.47 25.82 -19.46
C SER A 44 0.70 24.35 -19.76
N PHE A 45 -0.35 23.54 -19.55
CA PHE A 45 -0.37 22.11 -19.89
C PHE A 45 -1.41 21.93 -20.98
N ASN A 46 -0.98 21.69 -22.21
CA ASN A 46 -1.86 21.60 -23.36
C ASN A 46 -1.78 20.20 -23.96
N ASN A 47 -2.90 19.51 -24.04
CA ASN A 47 -3.03 18.22 -24.70
C ASN A 47 -1.95 17.20 -24.29
N LYS A 48 -1.64 17.14 -23.01
CA LYS A 48 -0.52 16.36 -22.48
C LYS A 48 -0.99 15.37 -21.40
N VAL A 49 -0.39 14.19 -21.39
CA VAL A 49 -0.45 13.29 -20.22
C VAL A 49 0.62 13.72 -19.22
N LEU A 50 0.21 13.90 -17.98
CA LEU A 50 1.10 14.17 -16.86
C LEU A 50 1.36 12.86 -16.12
N TYR A 51 2.63 12.54 -15.97
CA TYR A 51 3.09 11.40 -15.18
C TYR A 51 3.67 11.91 -13.87
N SER A 52 3.28 11.31 -12.76
CA SER A 52 3.66 11.80 -11.44
C SER A 52 3.68 10.69 -10.39
N THR A 53 4.30 10.97 -9.26
CA THR A 53 4.00 10.29 -8.00
C THR A 53 2.95 11.12 -7.22
N THR A 54 2.62 10.73 -5.99
CA THR A 54 1.72 11.53 -5.13
C THR A 54 2.32 12.87 -4.69
N GLY A 55 3.63 13.06 -4.81
CA GLY A 55 4.33 14.22 -4.27
C GLY A 55 4.91 15.15 -5.33
N THR A 56 5.14 14.69 -6.57
CA THR A 56 5.89 15.48 -7.56
C THR A 56 5.65 15.01 -8.99
N LEU A 57 5.85 16.00 -9.92
CA LEU A 57 5.80 15.82 -11.37
C LEU A 57 7.20 15.74 -12.02
N ASP A 58 8.26 16.00 -11.28
CA ASP A 58 9.62 16.22 -11.82
C ASP A 58 10.73 15.49 -11.06
N SER A 59 10.41 14.42 -10.35
CA SER A 59 11.41 13.55 -9.70
C SER A 59 11.85 12.40 -10.60
N ASP A 60 12.95 11.74 -10.22
CA ASP A 60 13.39 10.49 -10.87
C ASP A 60 12.28 9.44 -10.90
N TYR A 61 11.49 9.35 -9.83
CA TYR A 61 10.31 8.48 -9.80
C TYR A 61 9.22 8.90 -10.80
N ALA A 62 9.00 10.20 -11.03
CA ALA A 62 8.05 10.65 -12.04
C ALA A 62 8.53 10.27 -13.46
N VAL A 63 9.85 10.33 -13.72
CA VAL A 63 10.45 9.84 -14.97
C VAL A 63 10.27 8.32 -15.10
N MET A 64 10.46 7.55 -14.04
CA MET A 64 10.17 6.11 -14.04
C MET A 64 8.69 5.83 -14.35
N VAL A 65 7.77 6.58 -13.75
CA VAL A 65 6.33 6.47 -14.06
C VAL A 65 6.06 6.69 -15.55
N GLU A 66 6.63 7.75 -16.15
CA GLU A 66 6.49 8.02 -17.58
C GLU A 66 7.02 6.86 -18.42
N ASN A 67 8.22 6.35 -18.12
CA ASN A 67 8.82 5.22 -18.85
C ASN A 67 7.96 3.95 -18.82
N HIS A 68 7.29 3.69 -17.69
CA HIS A 68 6.39 2.54 -17.57
C HIS A 68 5.04 2.75 -18.24
N LEU A 69 4.46 3.95 -18.12
CA LEU A 69 3.05 4.19 -18.44
C LEU A 69 2.80 4.86 -19.79
N ASN A 70 3.82 5.43 -20.46
CA ASN A 70 3.66 6.15 -21.74
C ASN A 70 3.04 5.27 -22.85
N LYS A 71 3.28 3.95 -22.81
CA LYS A 71 2.69 2.99 -23.74
C LYS A 71 1.15 2.90 -23.65
N TYR A 72 0.57 3.42 -22.58
CA TYR A 72 -0.89 3.47 -22.34
C TYR A 72 -1.49 4.88 -22.57
N GLU A 73 -0.76 5.78 -23.18
CA GLU A 73 -1.17 7.18 -23.36
C GLU A 73 -2.56 7.33 -24.01
N GLU A 74 -2.89 6.47 -24.98
CA GLU A 74 -4.21 6.48 -25.63
C GLU A 74 -5.35 6.14 -24.64
N LEU A 75 -5.13 5.26 -23.66
CA LEU A 75 -6.07 5.01 -22.60
C LEU A 75 -6.34 6.28 -21.79
N PHE A 76 -5.28 6.99 -21.39
CA PHE A 76 -5.40 8.19 -20.57
C PHE A 76 -6.10 9.31 -21.34
N ARG A 77 -5.81 9.47 -22.63
CA ARG A 77 -6.47 10.44 -23.52
C ARG A 77 -7.95 10.16 -23.75
N ALA A 78 -8.35 8.89 -23.73
CA ALA A 78 -9.74 8.48 -23.86
C ALA A 78 -10.60 8.84 -22.63
N TYR A 79 -9.97 9.09 -21.47
CA TYR A 79 -10.63 9.45 -20.22
C TYR A 79 -10.07 10.77 -19.66
N PRO A 80 -10.37 11.92 -20.29
CA PRO A 80 -9.95 13.23 -19.79
C PRO A 80 -10.52 13.46 -18.38
N ASN A 81 -9.85 14.28 -17.60
CA ASN A 81 -10.22 14.57 -16.19
C ASN A 81 -10.21 13.36 -15.25
N HIS A 82 -9.51 12.32 -15.62
CA HIS A 82 -9.30 11.16 -14.76
C HIS A 82 -7.82 10.93 -14.50
N THR A 83 -7.48 10.59 -13.26
CA THR A 83 -6.15 10.14 -12.86
C THR A 83 -6.17 8.63 -12.67
N PHE A 84 -5.38 7.92 -13.47
CA PHE A 84 -5.13 6.50 -13.31
C PHE A 84 -4.01 6.29 -12.30
N LEU A 85 -4.23 5.41 -11.33
CA LEU A 85 -3.30 5.10 -10.25
C LEU A 85 -2.77 3.68 -10.41
N PHE A 86 -1.46 3.56 -10.54
CA PHE A 86 -0.77 2.28 -10.70
C PHE A 86 0.19 2.03 -9.55
N GLU A 87 0.30 0.80 -9.12
CA GLU A 87 1.47 0.33 -8.39
C GLU A 87 2.45 -0.22 -9.43
N ILE A 88 3.63 0.36 -9.49
CA ILE A 88 4.68 -0.04 -10.43
C ILE A 88 5.68 -0.90 -9.67
N VAL A 89 5.92 -2.09 -10.20
CA VAL A 89 6.96 -3.01 -9.70
C VAL A 89 8.09 -3.02 -10.71
N ASP A 90 9.24 -2.45 -10.33
CA ASP A 90 10.44 -2.35 -11.16
C ASP A 90 11.60 -3.06 -10.48
N VAL A 91 12.38 -3.83 -11.24
CA VAL A 91 13.55 -4.57 -10.73
C VAL A 91 14.65 -3.65 -10.20
N ASN A 92 14.69 -2.38 -10.67
CA ASN A 92 15.65 -1.37 -10.24
C ASN A 92 15.24 -0.66 -8.95
N ASP A 93 14.00 -0.86 -8.49
CA ASP A 93 13.48 -0.35 -7.23
C ASP A 93 12.97 -1.49 -6.34
N PRO A 94 13.87 -2.30 -5.76
CA PRO A 94 13.50 -3.49 -5.01
C PRO A 94 12.76 -3.10 -3.72
N HIS A 95 11.57 -3.65 -3.57
CA HIS A 95 10.72 -3.50 -2.40
C HIS A 95 10.88 -4.65 -1.39
N ILE A 96 10.26 -4.50 -0.23
CA ILE A 96 10.35 -5.47 0.89
C ILE A 96 9.81 -6.84 0.49
N ILE A 97 8.70 -6.86 -0.24
CA ILE A 97 8.09 -8.08 -0.77
C ILE A 97 8.36 -8.13 -2.27
N SER A 98 8.90 -9.25 -2.73
CA SER A 98 9.09 -9.48 -4.15
C SER A 98 7.75 -9.73 -4.82
N GLU A 99 7.45 -8.94 -5.84
CA GLU A 99 6.27 -9.07 -6.70
C GLU A 99 6.73 -9.31 -8.15
N VAL A 100 5.81 -9.75 -8.99
CA VAL A 100 6.08 -9.89 -10.42
C VAL A 100 6.14 -8.50 -11.05
N GLU A 101 7.25 -8.18 -11.72
CA GLU A 101 7.45 -6.90 -12.41
C GLU A 101 6.27 -6.52 -13.33
N GLY A 102 5.92 -5.25 -13.34
CA GLY A 102 4.89 -4.68 -14.21
C GLY A 102 4.06 -3.57 -13.57
N GLU A 103 3.06 -3.13 -14.32
CA GLU A 103 2.18 -2.03 -13.95
C GLU A 103 0.81 -2.57 -13.52
N TYR A 104 0.54 -2.45 -12.23
CA TYR A 104 -0.72 -2.90 -11.62
C TYR A 104 -1.68 -1.73 -11.48
N LEU A 105 -2.76 -1.72 -12.25
CA LEU A 105 -3.78 -0.69 -12.12
C LEU A 105 -4.56 -0.90 -10.82
N LEU A 106 -4.47 0.08 -9.93
CA LEU A 106 -5.11 0.06 -8.62
C LEU A 106 -6.49 0.72 -8.63
N ALA A 107 -6.57 1.90 -9.25
CA ALA A 107 -7.76 2.72 -9.21
C ALA A 107 -7.74 3.78 -10.32
N CYS A 108 -8.89 4.39 -10.53
CA CYS A 108 -9.03 5.59 -11.34
C CYS A 108 -9.84 6.62 -10.54
N ARG A 109 -9.35 7.87 -10.50
CA ARG A 109 -9.98 8.96 -9.76
C ARG A 109 -10.50 10.01 -10.72
N ASP A 110 -11.73 10.40 -10.57
CA ASP A 110 -12.27 11.61 -11.20
C ASP A 110 -11.65 12.86 -10.57
N VAL A 111 -11.06 13.72 -11.37
CA VAL A 111 -10.27 14.89 -10.88
C VAL A 111 -11.18 15.93 -10.24
N GLU A 112 -12.39 16.13 -10.79
CA GLU A 112 -13.31 17.16 -10.33
C GLU A 112 -13.97 16.82 -9.01
N SER A 113 -14.53 15.60 -8.89
CA SER A 113 -15.18 15.13 -7.67
C SER A 113 -14.22 14.57 -6.62
N GLY A 114 -13.00 14.20 -7.02
CA GLY A 114 -12.02 13.51 -6.18
C GLY A 114 -12.42 12.07 -5.84
N LYS A 115 -13.51 11.54 -6.39
CA LYS A 115 -14.01 10.20 -6.09
C LYS A 115 -13.32 9.14 -6.94
N LEU A 116 -13.15 7.95 -6.37
CA LEU A 116 -12.70 6.79 -7.13
C LEU A 116 -13.83 6.25 -8.00
N ILE A 117 -13.47 5.80 -9.20
CA ILE A 117 -14.37 5.01 -10.04
C ILE A 117 -14.55 3.66 -9.36
N ASN A 118 -15.78 3.15 -9.36
CA ASN A 118 -16.09 1.81 -8.88
C ASN A 118 -15.21 0.75 -9.55
N GLN A 119 -14.68 -0.20 -8.77
CA GLN A 119 -13.72 -1.19 -9.25
C GLN A 119 -14.26 -2.08 -10.37
N ASN A 120 -15.54 -2.46 -10.32
CA ASN A 120 -16.14 -3.27 -11.40
C ASN A 120 -16.19 -2.47 -12.71
N ARG A 121 -16.55 -1.17 -12.64
CA ARG A 121 -16.53 -0.29 -13.81
C ARG A 121 -15.10 -0.11 -14.35
N LEU A 122 -14.12 0.04 -13.48
CA LEU A 122 -12.72 0.17 -13.89
C LEU A 122 -12.24 -1.08 -14.65
N ARG A 123 -12.60 -2.27 -14.19
CA ARG A 123 -12.28 -3.54 -14.86
C ARG A 123 -12.91 -3.64 -16.23
N LEU A 124 -14.16 -3.19 -16.39
CA LEU A 124 -14.84 -3.14 -17.70
C LEU A 124 -14.12 -2.17 -18.65
N ILE A 125 -13.74 -0.98 -18.18
CA ILE A 125 -12.97 -0.01 -18.99
C ILE A 125 -11.67 -0.64 -19.52
N ILE A 126 -10.95 -1.36 -18.67
CA ILE A 126 -9.69 -1.99 -19.07
C ILE A 126 -9.93 -3.17 -20.02
N SER A 127 -10.95 -3.97 -19.79
CA SER A 127 -11.33 -5.05 -20.70
C SER A 127 -11.63 -4.52 -22.10
N ASP A 128 -12.53 -3.54 -22.20
CA ASP A 128 -12.90 -2.91 -23.46
C ASP A 128 -11.71 -2.26 -24.17
N TRP A 129 -10.81 -1.63 -23.42
CA TRP A 129 -9.64 -0.99 -23.99
C TRP A 129 -8.64 -2.01 -24.52
N THR A 130 -8.36 -3.08 -23.77
CA THR A 130 -7.42 -4.13 -24.15
C THR A 130 -7.92 -4.95 -25.36
N GLU A 131 -9.23 -5.17 -25.49
CA GLU A 131 -9.81 -5.82 -26.67
C GLU A 131 -9.56 -5.00 -27.95
N ARG A 132 -9.60 -3.68 -27.87
CA ARG A 132 -9.32 -2.77 -29.00
C ARG A 132 -7.82 -2.62 -29.29
N ASN A 133 -6.98 -2.82 -28.29
CA ASN A 133 -5.52 -2.66 -28.35
C ASN A 133 -4.82 -4.01 -28.11
N TYR A 134 -5.07 -4.97 -28.97
CA TYR A 134 -4.62 -6.36 -28.80
C TYR A 134 -3.11 -6.51 -28.56
N SER A 135 -2.28 -5.66 -29.15
CA SER A 135 -0.82 -5.64 -28.94
C SER A 135 -0.41 -5.34 -27.50
N LEU A 136 -1.29 -4.72 -26.70
CA LEU A 136 -1.09 -4.38 -25.30
C LEU A 136 -1.90 -5.28 -24.36
N TYR A 137 -2.53 -6.32 -24.93
CA TYR A 137 -3.32 -7.27 -24.14
C TYR A 137 -2.46 -7.93 -23.05
N GLY A 138 -2.97 -7.90 -21.81
CA GLY A 138 -2.30 -8.48 -20.65
C GLY A 138 -1.10 -7.69 -20.10
N GLN A 139 -0.75 -6.54 -20.67
CA GLN A 139 0.33 -5.70 -20.15
C GLN A 139 -0.13 -4.93 -18.90
N ILE A 140 -1.36 -4.39 -18.89
CA ILE A 140 -1.93 -3.83 -17.66
C ILE A 140 -2.33 -4.98 -16.75
N LYS A 141 -1.69 -5.08 -15.61
CA LYS A 141 -2.03 -6.07 -14.60
C LYS A 141 -3.12 -5.53 -13.68
N LEU A 142 -3.99 -6.42 -13.24
CA LEU A 142 -4.97 -6.15 -12.20
C LEU A 142 -4.59 -6.96 -10.97
N PRO A 143 -4.58 -6.37 -9.76
CA PRO A 143 -4.36 -7.13 -8.54
C PRO A 143 -5.41 -8.22 -8.36
N GLU A 144 -5.02 -9.30 -7.70
CA GLU A 144 -5.93 -10.39 -7.31
C GLU A 144 -7.03 -9.90 -6.38
N VAL A 145 -8.22 -10.48 -6.50
CA VAL A 145 -9.44 -10.04 -5.79
C VAL A 145 -10.10 -11.23 -5.11
N TRP A 146 -10.58 -11.00 -3.91
CA TRP A 146 -11.44 -11.90 -3.16
C TRP A 146 -12.72 -11.16 -2.79
N GLU A 147 -13.86 -11.69 -3.20
CA GLU A 147 -15.15 -11.05 -3.03
C GLU A 147 -15.91 -11.64 -1.84
N HIS A 148 -16.68 -10.76 -1.18
CA HIS A 148 -17.62 -11.12 -0.14
C HIS A 148 -17.02 -12.02 0.95
N LEU A 149 -15.87 -11.63 1.49
CA LEU A 149 -15.23 -12.31 2.61
C LEU A 149 -15.64 -11.68 3.94
N SER A 150 -15.98 -12.51 4.92
CA SER A 150 -16.15 -12.06 6.29
C SER A 150 -14.81 -11.59 6.87
N PHE A 151 -14.85 -10.68 7.82
CA PHE A 151 -13.62 -10.23 8.48
C PHE A 151 -12.87 -11.37 9.17
N LYS A 152 -13.60 -12.39 9.67
CA LYS A 152 -13.01 -13.60 10.21
C LYS A 152 -12.17 -14.35 9.16
N GLU A 153 -12.73 -14.59 7.98
CA GLU A 153 -12.00 -15.26 6.87
C GLU A 153 -10.79 -14.44 6.43
N LEU A 154 -10.94 -13.12 6.33
CA LEU A 154 -9.84 -12.21 6.01
C LEU A 154 -8.70 -12.29 7.03
N LYS A 155 -9.00 -12.38 8.33
CA LYS A 155 -7.97 -12.55 9.37
C LYS A 155 -7.21 -13.87 9.20
N GLU A 156 -7.91 -14.97 8.96
CA GLU A 156 -7.27 -16.27 8.74
C GLU A 156 -6.40 -16.27 7.46
N MET A 157 -6.88 -15.69 6.37
CA MET A 157 -6.08 -15.51 5.16
C MET A 157 -4.85 -14.63 5.41
N ASN A 158 -5.03 -13.54 6.16
CA ASN A 158 -3.97 -12.58 6.45
C ASN A 158 -2.81 -13.20 7.25
N LYS A 159 -3.09 -14.14 8.16
CA LYS A 159 -2.08 -14.84 8.97
C LYS A 159 -1.10 -15.64 8.12
N VAL A 160 -1.56 -16.23 7.03
CA VAL A 160 -0.76 -17.15 6.20
C VAL A 160 -0.24 -16.51 4.90
N ALA A 161 -0.79 -15.37 4.51
CA ALA A 161 -0.43 -14.68 3.28
C ALA A 161 1.02 -14.16 3.31
N LYS A 162 1.72 -14.28 2.17
CA LYS A 162 3.12 -13.88 1.99
C LYS A 162 3.29 -12.66 1.08
N HIS A 163 2.29 -11.83 0.99
CA HIS A 163 2.31 -10.54 0.29
C HIS A 163 2.13 -9.38 1.27
N GLU A 164 2.14 -8.14 0.82
CA GLU A 164 2.07 -6.97 1.71
C GLU A 164 0.78 -6.93 2.54
N GLY A 165 -0.36 -7.31 1.95
CA GLY A 165 -1.64 -7.24 2.63
C GLY A 165 -2.82 -7.15 1.66
N PHE A 166 -3.90 -6.59 2.18
CA PHE A 166 -5.15 -6.39 1.47
C PHE A 166 -5.59 -4.92 1.55
N VAL A 167 -6.19 -4.43 0.48
CA VAL A 167 -6.99 -3.20 0.47
C VAL A 167 -8.44 -3.63 0.51
N LEU A 168 -9.15 -3.27 1.58
CA LEU A 168 -10.53 -3.70 1.81
C LEU A 168 -11.50 -2.62 1.33
N TYR A 169 -12.43 -3.04 0.52
CA TYR A 169 -13.53 -2.23 0.00
C TYR A 169 -14.84 -2.64 0.66
N ASP A 170 -15.80 -1.73 0.66
CA ASP A 170 -17.19 -2.07 0.89
C ASP A 170 -17.70 -3.09 -0.15
N GLU A 171 -18.81 -3.75 0.13
CA GLU A 171 -19.37 -4.77 -0.77
C GLU A 171 -19.73 -4.22 -2.15
N SER A 172 -20.00 -2.92 -2.27
CA SER A 172 -20.28 -2.26 -3.54
C SER A 172 -19.03 -1.87 -4.36
N TYR A 173 -17.83 -2.06 -3.85
CA TYR A 173 -16.56 -1.57 -4.41
C TYR A 173 -16.49 -0.05 -4.63
N SER A 174 -17.26 0.71 -3.87
CA SER A 174 -17.32 2.17 -4.02
C SER A 174 -16.33 2.90 -3.15
N GLU A 175 -16.00 2.35 -1.98
CA GLU A 175 -15.12 2.99 -1.01
C GLU A 175 -14.07 2.04 -0.44
N ILE A 176 -12.85 2.55 -0.28
CA ILE A 176 -11.79 1.87 0.48
C ILE A 176 -12.08 2.08 1.97
N ILE A 177 -12.26 0.98 2.70
CA ILE A 177 -12.54 1.00 4.13
C ILE A 177 -11.23 1.09 4.92
N PHE A 178 -10.30 0.15 4.70
CA PHE A 178 -8.97 0.19 5.31
C PHE A 178 -7.98 -0.74 4.59
N LYS A 179 -6.71 -0.68 5.00
CA LYS A 179 -5.63 -1.55 4.53
C LYS A 179 -5.26 -2.51 5.66
N LEU A 180 -5.26 -3.80 5.37
CA LEU A 180 -4.87 -4.86 6.29
C LEU A 180 -3.51 -5.41 5.86
N LYS A 181 -2.44 -5.10 6.61
CA LYS A 181 -1.09 -5.58 6.31
C LYS A 181 -0.88 -6.96 6.92
N THR A 182 -0.15 -7.84 6.24
CA THR A 182 0.13 -9.19 6.75
C THR A 182 1.21 -9.19 7.84
N PRO A 183 1.17 -10.14 8.79
CA PRO A 183 2.27 -10.36 9.72
C PRO A 183 3.60 -10.59 8.99
N TYR A 184 3.57 -11.35 7.89
CA TYR A 184 4.74 -11.61 7.05
C TYR A 184 5.42 -10.31 6.58
N TYR A 185 4.64 -9.37 6.04
CA TYR A 185 5.17 -8.06 5.61
C TYR A 185 5.71 -7.25 6.79
N LEU A 186 4.95 -7.14 7.87
CA LEU A 186 5.37 -6.35 9.04
C LEU A 186 6.65 -6.89 9.67
N ILE A 187 6.77 -8.21 9.83
CA ILE A 187 7.97 -8.86 10.35
C ILE A 187 9.16 -8.61 9.41
N THR A 188 8.99 -8.83 8.12
CA THR A 188 10.05 -8.65 7.12
C THR A 188 10.51 -7.19 7.07
N LYS A 189 9.57 -6.25 7.10
CA LYS A 189 9.85 -4.81 7.11
C LYS A 189 10.60 -4.39 8.37
N PHE A 190 10.11 -4.80 9.54
CA PHE A 190 10.72 -4.42 10.81
C PHE A 190 12.13 -4.99 10.96
N LEU A 191 12.31 -6.29 10.75
CA LEU A 191 13.62 -6.95 10.89
C LEU A 191 14.58 -6.55 9.77
N GLY A 192 14.10 -6.36 8.54
CA GLY A 192 14.93 -5.94 7.41
C GLY A 192 15.52 -4.53 7.57
N ARG A 193 14.75 -3.61 8.12
CA ARG A 193 15.19 -2.23 8.37
C ARG A 193 16.02 -2.09 9.64
N ASN A 194 15.73 -2.89 10.66
CA ASN A 194 16.38 -2.80 11.97
C ASN A 194 17.62 -3.70 12.12
N LYS A 195 18.63 -3.50 11.27
CA LYS A 195 19.94 -4.19 11.38
C LYS A 195 20.63 -3.96 12.74
N LYS A 196 20.16 -3.00 13.54
CA LYS A 196 20.68 -2.65 14.88
C LYS A 196 19.72 -3.05 16.00
N LEU A 197 18.94 -4.13 15.82
CA LEU A 197 17.92 -4.57 16.79
C LEU A 197 18.48 -4.70 18.22
N GLU A 198 19.67 -5.28 18.39
CA GLU A 198 20.31 -5.40 19.70
C GLU A 198 20.62 -4.04 20.35
N ALA A 199 21.15 -3.10 19.56
CA ALA A 199 21.45 -1.75 20.04
C ALA A 199 20.14 -1.00 20.44
N MET A 200 19.08 -1.17 19.66
CA MET A 200 17.77 -0.61 19.92
C MET A 200 17.21 -1.14 21.26
N ILE A 201 17.23 -2.45 21.48
CA ILE A 201 16.75 -3.09 22.72
C ILE A 201 17.58 -2.63 23.93
N LYS A 202 18.90 -2.56 23.80
CA LYS A 202 19.78 -2.05 24.88
C LYS A 202 19.50 -0.58 25.23
N GLU A 203 19.09 0.23 24.26
CA GLU A 203 18.73 1.61 24.50
C GLU A 203 17.35 1.73 25.15
N LEU A 204 16.35 0.93 24.71
CA LEU A 204 15.03 0.86 25.34
C LEU A 204 15.11 0.50 26.83
N LYS A 205 16.06 -0.34 27.23
CA LYS A 205 16.28 -0.66 28.64
C LYS A 205 16.71 0.56 29.45
N LYS A 206 17.40 1.52 28.84
CA LYS A 206 17.94 2.69 29.54
C LYS A 206 16.95 3.85 29.62
N LYS A 207 16.09 3.98 28.62
CA LYS A 207 15.11 5.07 28.53
C LYS A 207 13.93 4.66 27.66
N LYS A 208 12.75 5.23 27.93
CA LYS A 208 11.59 5.10 27.06
C LYS A 208 11.87 5.65 25.67
N ALA A 209 11.21 5.08 24.66
CA ALA A 209 11.27 5.60 23.30
C ALA A 209 10.70 7.04 23.27
N ASP A 210 11.47 7.94 22.71
CA ASP A 210 11.12 9.34 22.45
C ASP A 210 11.26 9.64 20.94
N SER A 211 10.94 10.85 20.53
CA SER A 211 11.05 11.26 19.13
C SER A 211 12.47 11.07 18.56
N ALA A 212 13.50 11.30 19.39
CA ALA A 212 14.89 11.11 18.98
C ALA A 212 15.23 9.61 18.76
N PHE A 213 14.68 8.73 19.61
CA PHE A 213 14.79 7.28 19.45
C PHE A 213 14.12 6.81 18.17
N ILE A 214 12.88 7.24 17.93
CA ILE A 214 12.10 6.91 16.73
C ILE A 214 12.87 7.32 15.46
N GLN A 215 13.38 8.55 15.43
CA GLN A 215 14.16 9.05 14.30
C GLN A 215 15.47 8.29 14.12
N LYS A 216 16.21 8.02 15.20
CA LYS A 216 17.51 7.31 15.18
C LYS A 216 17.41 5.93 14.59
N TYR A 217 16.32 5.21 14.88
CA TYR A 217 16.10 3.84 14.40
C TYR A 217 15.15 3.79 13.20
N SER A 218 14.73 4.95 12.65
CA SER A 218 13.81 5.07 11.50
C SER A 218 12.57 4.19 11.64
N ILE A 219 11.91 4.31 12.81
CA ILE A 219 10.76 3.48 13.15
C ILE A 219 9.52 4.11 12.55
N ASP A 220 8.84 3.38 11.68
CA ASP A 220 7.57 3.80 11.09
C ASP A 220 6.45 3.75 12.15
N GLU A 221 5.46 4.64 12.02
CA GLU A 221 4.33 4.77 12.96
C GLU A 221 3.58 3.46 13.23
N GLU A 222 3.51 2.59 12.23
CA GLU A 222 2.85 1.28 12.36
C GLU A 222 3.53 0.36 13.38
N PHE A 223 4.78 0.63 13.76
CA PHE A 223 5.55 -0.14 14.75
C PHE A 223 5.57 0.50 16.14
N PHE A 224 4.96 1.66 16.35
CA PHE A 224 4.92 2.26 17.68
C PHE A 224 4.32 1.32 18.75
N PRO A 225 3.20 0.62 18.48
CA PRO A 225 2.69 -0.35 19.46
C PRO A 225 3.66 -1.51 19.77
N LEU A 226 4.46 -1.93 18.78
CA LEU A 226 5.51 -2.93 19.02
C LEU A 226 6.62 -2.38 19.91
N ILE A 227 7.03 -1.12 19.70
CA ILE A 227 8.07 -0.47 20.52
C ILE A 227 7.59 -0.31 21.97
N ASP A 228 6.34 0.08 22.19
CA ASP A 228 5.74 0.13 23.52
C ASP A 228 5.71 -1.24 24.17
N TYR A 229 5.27 -2.26 23.44
CA TYR A 229 5.26 -3.65 23.93
C TYR A 229 6.65 -4.16 24.29
N LEU A 230 7.67 -3.91 23.46
CA LEU A 230 9.06 -4.24 23.76
C LEU A 230 9.58 -3.50 25.01
N SER A 231 9.19 -2.25 25.19
CA SER A 231 9.55 -1.46 26.36
C SER A 231 8.92 -2.00 27.64
N ASP A 232 7.66 -2.42 27.59
CA ASP A 232 6.94 -2.98 28.74
C ASP A 232 7.48 -4.39 29.15
N HIS A 233 8.03 -5.14 28.19
CA HIS A 233 8.62 -6.47 28.41
C HIS A 233 10.16 -6.47 28.32
N ILE A 234 10.79 -5.33 28.57
CA ILE A 234 12.23 -5.14 28.25
C ILE A 234 13.16 -6.10 29.00
N ASP A 235 12.85 -6.45 30.25
CA ASP A 235 13.67 -7.37 31.04
C ASP A 235 13.62 -8.80 30.50
N GLU A 236 12.48 -9.22 29.99
CA GLU A 236 12.30 -10.50 29.30
C GLU A 236 13.08 -10.50 27.98
N VAL A 237 12.83 -9.49 27.14
CA VAL A 237 13.43 -9.38 25.80
C VAL A 237 14.96 -9.32 25.83
N ILE A 238 15.53 -8.63 26.83
CA ILE A 238 16.99 -8.50 26.94
C ILE A 238 17.66 -9.80 27.38
N ALA A 239 16.94 -10.66 28.13
CA ALA A 239 17.41 -11.96 28.55
C ALA A 239 17.47 -12.99 27.40
N LEU A 240 16.72 -12.74 26.31
CA LEU A 240 16.70 -13.60 25.14
C LEU A 240 17.96 -13.41 24.29
N ASP A 241 18.38 -14.47 23.62
CA ASP A 241 19.35 -14.40 22.54
C ASP A 241 18.74 -13.75 21.29
N GLN A 242 19.53 -13.59 20.23
CA GLN A 242 19.08 -12.95 19.00
C GLN A 242 17.88 -13.69 18.38
N GLN A 243 17.88 -15.00 18.34
CA GLN A 243 16.80 -15.78 17.78
C GLN A 243 15.53 -15.67 18.63
N GLY A 244 15.64 -15.71 19.94
CA GLY A 244 14.53 -15.52 20.86
C GLY A 244 13.88 -14.15 20.73
N ARG A 245 14.67 -13.08 20.54
CA ARG A 245 14.15 -11.72 20.28
C ARG A 245 13.38 -11.64 18.96
N ILE A 246 13.88 -12.27 17.91
CA ILE A 246 13.20 -12.34 16.62
C ILE A 246 11.85 -13.06 16.79
N GLU A 247 11.84 -14.18 17.51
CA GLU A 247 10.62 -14.96 17.76
C GLU A 247 9.61 -14.18 18.62
N PHE A 248 10.08 -13.46 19.64
CA PHE A 248 9.26 -12.61 20.48
C PHE A 248 8.51 -11.53 19.63
N ILE A 249 9.24 -10.87 18.72
CA ILE A 249 8.68 -9.88 17.80
C ILE A 249 7.69 -10.52 16.83
N ARG A 250 8.01 -11.69 16.30
CA ARG A 250 7.12 -12.43 15.40
C ARG A 250 5.81 -12.78 16.06
N ASN A 251 5.88 -13.31 17.28
CA ASN A 251 4.68 -13.71 18.05
C ASN A 251 3.78 -12.49 18.26
N TYR A 252 4.32 -11.37 18.74
CA TYR A 252 3.54 -10.14 18.90
C TYR A 252 2.88 -9.68 17.61
N LEU A 253 3.63 -9.57 16.52
CA LEU A 253 3.10 -9.10 15.23
C LEU A 253 2.08 -10.07 14.61
N THR A 254 2.15 -11.36 14.94
CA THR A 254 1.17 -12.36 14.49
C THR A 254 -0.10 -12.30 15.33
N GLU A 255 0.03 -12.18 16.67
CA GLU A 255 -1.11 -12.13 17.59
C GLU A 255 -1.85 -10.80 17.56
N LEU A 256 -1.22 -9.72 17.09
CA LEU A 256 -1.82 -8.38 16.99
C LEU A 256 -3.17 -8.40 16.25
N TYR A 257 -3.35 -9.30 15.30
CA TYR A 257 -4.58 -9.45 14.53
C TYR A 257 -5.65 -10.32 15.20
N ASP A 258 -5.29 -11.10 16.20
CA ASP A 258 -6.27 -11.89 16.97
C ASP A 258 -7.03 -11.02 17.97
N THR A 259 -6.44 -9.91 18.38
CA THR A 259 -7.02 -8.94 19.32
C THR A 259 -7.78 -7.80 18.65
N MET A 260 -7.71 -7.66 17.31
CA MET A 260 -8.53 -6.76 16.52
C MET A 260 -9.90 -7.40 16.23
#